data_0df7144e0e228de36c00409f35f7a617
#
_entry.id   0df7144e0e228de36c00409f35f7a617
#
_cell.length_a   1.000
_cell.length_b   1.000
_cell.length_c   1.000
_cell.angle_alpha   90.00
_cell.angle_beta   90.00
_cell.angle_gamma   90.00
#
_symmetry.space_group_name_H-M   'P 1'
#
loop_
_entity.id
_entity.type
_entity.pdbx_description
1 polymer ?
#
loop_
_entity_poly.entity_id
_entity_poly.type
_entity_poly.pdbx_seq_one_letter_code
_entity_poly.pdbx_strand_id
1 'polypeptide(L)' 'MVMEDNGDVWLTPPEAADRLGLSLSRIYHIKNQLTHRKGNSKTSRLYFLESTLFEDYMNI' A
#
# COMPACT_ATOMS: atom_id res chain seq x y z
N MET A 1 4.23 6.23 -8.14
CA MET A 1 5.35 6.93 -7.47
C MET A 1 5.54 6.38 -6.07
N VAL A 2 6.78 6.14 -5.68
CA VAL A 2 7.12 5.57 -4.37
C VAL A 2 7.51 6.71 -3.43
N MET A 3 7.07 6.62 -2.17
CA MET A 3 7.42 7.60 -1.15
C MET A 3 8.29 6.93 -0.08
N GLU A 4 9.36 7.58 0.31
CA GLU A 4 10.22 7.13 1.40
C GLU A 4 10.04 8.05 2.60
N ASP A 5 9.93 7.47 3.80
CA ASP A 5 9.77 8.22 5.03
C ASP A 5 10.44 7.45 6.18
N ASN A 6 11.45 8.04 6.82
CA ASN A 6 12.18 7.45 7.92
C ASN A 6 12.75 6.06 7.60
N GLY A 7 13.19 5.86 6.36
CA GLY A 7 13.74 4.58 5.92
C GLY A 7 12.70 3.60 5.43
N ASP A 8 11.43 3.91 5.57
CA ASP A 8 10.36 3.06 5.07
C ASP A 8 9.98 3.47 3.65
N VAL A 9 9.64 2.48 2.84
CA VAL A 9 9.17 2.70 1.47
C VAL A 9 7.66 2.54 1.45
N TRP A 10 6.96 3.57 1.00
CA TRP A 10 5.51 3.59 0.91
C TRP A 10 5.10 3.58 -0.55
N LEU A 11 4.23 2.63 -0.92
CA LEU A 11 3.79 2.42 -2.28
C LEU A 11 2.41 2.99 -2.51
N THR A 12 2.17 3.53 -3.71
CA THR A 12 0.82 3.90 -4.13
C THR A 12 -0.01 2.64 -4.36
N PRO A 13 -1.35 2.72 -4.38
CA PRO A 13 -2.16 1.53 -4.66
C PRO A 13 -1.80 0.79 -5.94
N PRO A 14 -1.57 1.46 -7.09
CA PRO A 14 -1.13 0.76 -8.29
C PRO A 14 0.20 0.05 -8.13
N GLU A 15 1.14 0.66 -7.40
CA GLU A 15 2.44 0.05 -7.13
C GLU A 15 2.29 -1.19 -6.25
N ALA A 16 1.45 -1.10 -5.22
CA ALA A 16 1.19 -2.22 -4.33
C ALA A 16 0.53 -3.38 -5.08
N ALA A 17 -0.43 -3.06 -5.94
CA ALA A 17 -1.09 -4.06 -6.77
C ALA A 17 -0.08 -4.78 -7.67
N ASP A 18 0.82 -4.02 -8.29
CA ASP A 18 1.86 -4.58 -9.15
C ASP A 18 2.78 -5.52 -8.37
N ARG A 19 3.17 -5.11 -7.16
CA ARG A 19 4.06 -5.92 -6.31
C ARG A 19 3.43 -7.24 -5.91
N LEU A 20 2.11 -7.25 -5.68
CA LEU A 20 1.37 -8.45 -5.28
C LEU A 20 0.80 -9.23 -6.47
N GLY A 21 0.88 -8.67 -7.68
CA GLY A 21 0.29 -9.31 -8.85
C GLY A 21 -1.22 -9.28 -8.83
N LEU A 22 -1.81 -8.25 -8.22
CA LEU A 22 -3.26 -8.12 -8.08
C LEU A 22 -3.78 -6.95 -8.90
N SER A 23 -5.10 -6.93 -9.12
CA SER A 23 -5.74 -5.76 -9.74
C SER A 23 -5.87 -4.63 -8.72
N LEU A 24 -6.05 -3.42 -9.22
CA LEU A 24 -6.24 -2.26 -8.35
C LEU A 24 -7.50 -2.41 -7.50
N SER A 25 -8.57 -2.95 -8.07
CA SER A 25 -9.80 -3.22 -7.33
C SER A 25 -9.55 -4.14 -6.14
N ARG A 26 -8.72 -5.16 -6.33
CA ARG A 26 -8.40 -6.10 -5.26
C ARG A 26 -7.66 -5.39 -4.12
N ILE A 27 -6.72 -4.51 -4.46
CA ILE A 27 -5.98 -3.75 -3.46
C ILE A 27 -6.93 -2.92 -2.59
N TYR A 28 -7.88 -2.22 -3.20
CA TYR A 28 -8.86 -1.45 -2.45
C TYR A 28 -9.79 -2.33 -1.62
N HIS A 29 -10.05 -3.53 -2.09
CA HIS A 29 -10.90 -4.47 -1.35
C HIS A 29 -10.24 -4.97 -0.07
N ILE A 30 -8.92 -5.18 -0.10
CA ILE A 30 -8.19 -5.73 1.05
C ILE A 30 -7.36 -4.69 1.80
N LYS A 31 -7.50 -3.42 1.45
CA LYS A 31 -6.66 -2.35 2.02
C LYS A 31 -6.67 -2.31 3.55
N ASN A 32 -7.80 -2.63 4.18
CA ASN A 32 -7.92 -2.59 5.64
C ASN A 32 -7.12 -3.69 6.32
N GLN A 33 -6.70 -4.70 5.57
CA GLN A 33 -5.93 -5.83 6.09
C GLN A 33 -4.43 -5.64 5.84
N LEU A 34 -4.08 -4.61 5.07
CA LEU A 34 -2.68 -4.27 4.78
C LEU A 34 -2.27 -3.06 5.62
N THR A 35 -0.99 -3.00 5.97
CA THR A 35 -0.47 -1.82 6.64
C THR A 35 -0.48 -0.66 5.65
N HIS A 36 -1.25 0.37 5.96
CA HIS A 36 -1.43 1.51 5.07
C HIS A 36 -1.53 2.80 5.86
N ARG A 37 -1.36 3.92 5.17
CA ARG A 37 -1.55 5.24 5.75
C ARG A 37 -2.16 6.18 4.72
N LYS A 38 -2.86 7.19 5.19
CA LYS A 38 -3.37 8.26 4.34
C LYS A 38 -2.46 9.48 4.46
N GLY A 39 -2.23 10.15 3.35
CA GLY A 39 -1.49 11.40 3.38
C GLY A 39 -2.29 12.49 4.06
N ASN A 40 -1.58 13.50 4.58
CA ASN A 40 -2.20 14.64 5.26
C ASN A 40 -2.61 15.75 4.31
N SER A 41 -2.54 15.54 3.01
CA SER A 41 -2.90 16.54 2.03
C SER A 41 -4.39 16.48 1.71
N LYS A 42 -4.88 17.52 1.01
CA LYS A 42 -6.27 17.58 0.58
C LYS A 42 -6.65 16.44 -0.34
N THR A 43 -5.66 15.79 -0.96
CA THR A 43 -5.90 14.69 -1.88
C THR A 43 -6.01 13.33 -1.19
N SER A 44 -5.68 13.25 0.11
CA SER A 44 -5.83 12.05 0.92
C SER A 44 -5.34 10.79 0.24
N ARG A 45 -4.14 10.82 -0.32
CA ARG A 45 -3.59 9.68 -1.04
C ARG A 45 -3.31 8.53 -0.08
N LEU A 46 -3.62 7.33 -0.53
CA LEU A 46 -3.39 6.12 0.24
C LEU A 46 -2.01 5.55 -0.12
N TYR A 47 -1.28 5.08 0.90
CA TYR A 47 0.02 4.46 0.71
C TYR A 47 0.10 3.17 1.49
N PHE A 48 0.82 2.19 0.96
CA PHE A 48 1.02 0.89 1.60
C PHE A 48 2.49 0.70 1.92
N LEU A 49 2.78 0.13 3.09
CA LEU A 49 4.15 -0.11 3.53
C LEU A 49 4.73 -1.32 2.78
N GLU A 50 5.82 -1.10 2.05
CA GLU A 50 6.43 -2.16 1.24
C GLU A 50 6.96 -3.31 2.09
N SER A 51 7.63 -3.00 3.19
CA SER A 51 8.31 -4.03 3.99
C SER A 51 7.36 -5.07 4.57
N THR A 52 6.11 -4.70 4.84
CA THR A 52 5.12 -5.61 5.40
C THR A 52 4.05 -6.04 4.40
N LEU A 53 4.14 -5.56 3.17
CA LEU A 53 3.08 -5.77 2.18
C LEU A 53 2.81 -7.25 1.92
N PHE A 54 3.84 -8.03 1.62
CA PHE A 54 3.69 -9.45 1.34
C PHE A 54 3.26 -10.23 2.58
N GLU A 55 3.83 -9.89 3.73
CA GLU A 55 3.49 -10.55 4.99
C GLU A 55 2.01 -10.33 5.34
N ASP A 56 1.56 -9.08 5.24
CA ASP A 56 0.16 -8.76 5.51
C ASP A 56 -0.77 -9.47 4.55
N TYR A 57 -0.40 -9.52 3.28
CA TYR A 57 -1.20 -10.19 2.27
C TYR A 57 -1.30 -11.69 2.53
N MET A 58 -0.21 -12.31 2.97
CA MET A 58 -0.20 -13.75 3.25
C MET A 58 -0.99 -14.12 4.50
N ASN A 59 -1.27 -13.15 5.37
CA ASN A 59 -2.03 -13.38 6.59
C ASN A 59 -3.53 -13.10 6.44
N ILE A 60 -3.97 -12.79 5.25
CA ILE A 60 -5.39 -12.56 4.97
C ILE A 60 -6.16 -13.87 4.94
#